data_f1a0eceae287df60603d741a906953ad
#
_entry.id   f1a0eceae287df60603d741a906953ad
#
_cell.length_a   1.000
_cell.length_b   1.000
_cell.length_c   1.000
_cell.angle_alpha   90.00
_cell.angle_beta   90.00
_cell.angle_gamma   90.00
#
_symmetry.space_group_name_H-M   'P 1'
#
loop_
_entity.id
_entity.type
_entity.pdbx_description
1 polymer ?
#
loop_
_entity_poly.entity_id
_entity_poly.type
_entity_poly.pdbx_seq_one_letter_code
_entity_poly.pdbx_strand_id
1 'polypeptide(L)'
;MAQVACNFTTNRMLTDYINQYYVPQAARVDGIVADDFAEAREIAAWKKRLRREWKNVEVVSAVMPDSNSDNVALGKEFKAEVVLNIGDLNAEEIGVEVLFATTDKKGRLHIQERYEFTPAEAADGVAKYVASINPDRSGLYLVAGRIYAKNGKLPHRQDFELVRWL
;
A
#
# COMPACT_ATOMS: atom_id res chain seq x y z
N MET A 1 -1.08 32.30 24.29
CA MET A 1 -2.30 31.81 25.00
C MET A 1 -3.55 31.75 24.07
N ALA A 2 -3.88 32.82 23.32
CA ALA A 2 -5.09 32.83 22.48
C ALA A 2 -5.16 31.71 21.41
N GLN A 3 -4.06 31.40 20.72
CA GLN A 3 -4.04 30.31 19.72
C GLN A 3 -4.22 28.89 20.33
N VAL A 4 -3.72 28.68 21.55
CA VAL A 4 -3.87 27.39 22.23
C VAL A 4 -5.32 27.15 22.62
N ALA A 5 -5.99 28.15 23.19
CA ALA A 5 -7.39 28.04 23.62
C ALA A 5 -8.36 27.76 22.47
N CYS A 6 -8.14 28.35 21.28
CA CYS A 6 -8.98 28.10 20.11
C CYS A 6 -8.76 26.73 19.47
N ASN A 7 -7.53 26.19 19.55
CA ASN A 7 -7.17 24.96 18.84
C ASN A 7 -7.29 23.69 19.72
N PHE A 8 -7.37 23.82 21.05
CA PHE A 8 -7.42 22.69 21.98
C PHE A 8 -8.67 22.69 22.86
N THR A 9 -9.84 22.93 22.26
CA THR A 9 -11.12 22.83 22.95
C THR A 9 -11.67 21.41 22.87
N THR A 10 -12.36 20.97 23.92
CA THR A 10 -13.09 19.67 23.94
C THR A 10 -14.11 19.58 22.80
N ASN A 11 -14.78 20.68 22.47
CA ASN A 11 -15.76 20.72 21.39
C ASN A 11 -15.12 20.43 20.03
N ARG A 12 -13.95 21.04 19.73
CA ARG A 12 -13.22 20.73 18.49
C ARG A 12 -12.75 19.28 18.47
N MET A 13 -12.19 18.80 19.56
CA MET A 13 -11.75 17.40 19.70
C MET A 13 -12.90 16.43 19.43
N LEU A 14 -14.09 16.65 20.03
CA LEU A 14 -15.25 15.82 19.79
C LEU A 14 -15.72 15.88 18.35
N THR A 15 -15.73 17.07 17.73
CA THR A 15 -16.09 17.26 16.32
C THR A 15 -15.13 16.50 15.41
N ASP A 16 -13.81 16.59 15.67
CA ASP A 16 -12.80 15.88 14.93
C ASP A 16 -12.98 14.36 15.05
N TYR A 17 -13.21 13.82 16.26
CA TYR A 17 -13.46 12.39 16.44
C TYR A 17 -14.75 11.92 15.77
N ILE A 18 -15.84 12.67 15.87
CA ILE A 18 -17.09 12.32 15.21
C ILE A 18 -16.90 12.23 13.71
N ASN A 19 -16.32 13.28 13.10
CA ASN A 19 -16.20 13.36 11.64
C ASN A 19 -15.12 12.44 11.06
N GLN A 20 -13.99 12.26 11.76
CA GLN A 20 -12.85 11.49 11.22
C GLN A 20 -12.95 10.00 11.53
N TYR A 21 -13.63 9.61 12.60
CA TYR A 21 -13.66 8.22 13.05
C TYR A 21 -15.07 7.64 13.18
N TYR A 22 -15.96 8.29 13.94
CA TYR A 22 -17.25 7.66 14.28
C TYR A 22 -18.20 7.59 13.10
N VAL A 23 -18.35 8.68 12.34
CA VAL A 23 -19.25 8.70 11.16
C VAL A 23 -18.77 7.76 10.06
N PRO A 24 -17.49 7.77 9.65
CA PRO A 24 -17.00 6.80 8.68
C PRO A 24 -17.10 5.35 9.17
N GLN A 25 -16.88 5.10 10.47
CA GLN A 25 -16.98 3.77 11.02
C GLN A 25 -18.43 3.28 11.08
N ALA A 26 -19.39 4.14 11.44
CA ALA A 26 -20.82 3.80 11.43
C ALA A 26 -21.27 3.41 10.02
N ALA A 27 -20.94 4.23 9.01
CA ALA A 27 -21.27 3.93 7.62
C ALA A 27 -20.67 2.61 7.13
N ARG A 28 -19.46 2.28 7.59
CA ARG A 28 -18.83 0.98 7.31
C ARG A 28 -19.58 -0.17 7.95
N VAL A 29 -19.98 -0.05 9.23
CA VAL A 29 -20.75 -1.07 9.94
C VAL A 29 -22.06 -1.33 9.22
N ASP A 30 -22.77 -0.28 8.78
CA ASP A 30 -24.00 -0.43 8.01
C ASP A 30 -23.80 -1.22 6.72
N GLY A 31 -22.69 -0.97 5.99
CA GLY A 31 -22.31 -1.76 4.81
C GLY A 31 -22.01 -3.24 5.13
N ILE A 32 -21.29 -3.49 6.22
CA ILE A 32 -20.91 -4.86 6.62
C ILE A 32 -22.12 -5.69 7.06
N VAL A 33 -23.10 -5.08 7.77
CA VAL A 33 -24.29 -5.79 8.25
C VAL A 33 -25.39 -5.92 7.20
N ALA A 34 -25.33 -5.12 6.14
CA ALA A 34 -26.28 -5.21 5.05
C ALA A 34 -26.29 -6.60 4.41
N ASP A 35 -27.44 -6.98 3.82
CA ASP A 35 -27.62 -8.22 3.08
C ASP A 35 -27.15 -9.47 3.86
N ASP A 36 -27.50 -9.50 5.14
CA ASP A 36 -27.12 -10.61 6.03
C ASP A 36 -25.60 -10.84 6.07
N PHE A 37 -24.80 -9.78 6.23
CA PHE A 37 -23.34 -9.80 6.27
C PHE A 37 -22.67 -10.30 4.97
N ALA A 38 -23.26 -10.05 3.81
CA ALA A 38 -22.73 -10.51 2.53
C ALA A 38 -21.30 -10.03 2.29
N GLU A 39 -21.01 -8.74 2.55
CA GLU A 39 -19.68 -8.18 2.40
C GLU A 39 -18.66 -8.80 3.37
N ALA A 40 -19.05 -9.04 4.62
CA ALA A 40 -18.18 -9.69 5.59
C ALA A 40 -17.80 -11.12 5.16
N ARG A 41 -18.78 -11.88 4.62
CA ARG A 41 -18.53 -13.23 4.08
C ARG A 41 -17.61 -13.19 2.87
N GLU A 42 -17.79 -12.22 1.98
CA GLU A 42 -16.94 -12.03 0.81
C GLU A 42 -15.48 -11.73 1.21
N ILE A 43 -15.28 -10.79 2.13
CA ILE A 43 -13.95 -10.45 2.65
C ILE A 43 -13.30 -11.66 3.34
N ALA A 44 -14.07 -12.41 4.14
CA ALA A 44 -13.57 -13.60 4.81
C ALA A 44 -13.15 -14.71 3.80
N ALA A 45 -13.95 -14.95 2.78
CA ALA A 45 -13.64 -15.89 1.71
C ALA A 45 -12.40 -15.46 0.93
N TRP A 46 -12.31 -14.17 0.60
CA TRP A 46 -11.15 -13.57 -0.06
C TRP A 46 -9.88 -13.76 0.78
N LYS A 47 -9.90 -13.41 2.06
CA LYS A 47 -8.75 -13.59 2.98
C LYS A 47 -8.31 -15.06 3.04
N LYS A 48 -9.25 -16.00 3.11
CA LYS A 48 -8.97 -17.43 3.14
C LYS A 48 -8.30 -17.92 1.84
N ARG A 49 -8.83 -17.49 0.69
CA ARG A 49 -8.26 -17.84 -0.63
C ARG A 49 -6.85 -17.26 -0.76
N LEU A 50 -6.67 -15.98 -0.45
CA LEU A 50 -5.40 -15.30 -0.63
C LEU A 50 -4.30 -15.91 0.28
N ARG A 51 -4.60 -16.26 1.54
CA ARG A 51 -3.64 -16.96 2.41
C ARG A 51 -3.17 -18.29 1.84
N ARG A 52 -4.06 -19.02 1.18
CA ARG A 52 -3.71 -20.30 0.55
C ARG A 52 -2.79 -20.11 -0.65
N GLU A 53 -3.11 -19.14 -1.50
CA GLU A 53 -2.41 -18.91 -2.77
C GLU A 53 -1.15 -18.05 -2.63
N TRP A 54 -1.03 -17.24 -1.57
CA TRP A 54 0.06 -16.29 -1.38
C TRP A 54 1.45 -16.90 -1.43
N LYS A 55 1.58 -18.14 -0.97
CA LYS A 55 2.85 -18.87 -1.01
C LYS A 55 3.34 -19.17 -2.43
N ASN A 56 2.43 -19.22 -3.39
CA ASN A 56 2.69 -19.50 -4.79
C ASN A 56 3.01 -18.23 -5.61
N VAL A 57 2.82 -17.05 -5.02
CA VAL A 57 3.20 -15.79 -5.68
C VAL A 57 4.73 -15.73 -5.75
N GLU A 58 5.27 -15.59 -6.96
CA GLU A 58 6.71 -15.53 -7.20
C GLU A 58 7.09 -14.30 -8.01
N VAL A 59 8.25 -13.75 -7.74
CA VAL A 59 8.81 -12.65 -8.53
C VAL A 59 9.55 -13.25 -9.73
N VAL A 60 9.05 -12.96 -10.92
CA VAL A 60 9.67 -13.38 -12.19
C VAL A 60 10.78 -12.40 -12.56
N SER A 61 10.51 -11.11 -12.47
CA SER A 61 11.49 -10.04 -12.68
C SER A 61 11.08 -8.77 -11.95
N ALA A 62 12.09 -7.97 -11.58
CA ALA A 62 11.88 -6.67 -11.00
C ALA A 62 12.94 -5.70 -11.55
N VAL A 63 12.48 -4.64 -12.20
CA VAL A 63 13.30 -3.52 -12.64
C VAL A 63 12.90 -2.32 -11.79
N MET A 64 13.74 -2.02 -10.81
CA MET A 64 13.54 -0.93 -9.85
C MET A 64 14.84 -0.16 -9.70
N PRO A 65 14.81 1.12 -9.26
CA PRO A 65 16.04 1.83 -8.92
C PRO A 65 16.82 1.03 -7.87
N ASP A 66 18.08 0.74 -8.17
CA ASP A 66 18.98 0.08 -7.21
C ASP A 66 19.72 1.15 -6.39
N SER A 67 19.68 1.03 -5.08
CA SER A 67 20.38 1.92 -4.16
C SER A 67 21.92 1.90 -4.33
N ASN A 68 22.45 0.87 -4.98
CA ASN A 68 23.89 0.70 -5.15
C ASN A 68 24.44 1.12 -6.53
N SER A 69 23.61 1.18 -7.56
CA SER A 69 24.06 1.37 -8.95
C SER A 69 23.36 2.49 -9.72
N ASP A 70 22.13 2.84 -9.35
CA ASP A 70 21.32 3.76 -10.15
C ASP A 70 21.19 5.14 -9.50
N ASN A 71 21.81 6.13 -10.12
CA ASN A 71 21.51 7.51 -9.84
C ASN A 71 20.21 7.91 -10.54
N VAL A 72 19.10 7.84 -9.86
CA VAL A 72 17.87 8.45 -10.37
C VAL A 72 18.02 9.96 -10.33
N ALA A 73 18.24 10.55 -11.50
CA ALA A 73 18.44 11.99 -11.60
C ALA A 73 17.15 12.74 -11.27
N LEU A 74 17.26 13.74 -10.41
CA LEU A 74 16.13 14.63 -10.06
C LEU A 74 15.49 15.20 -11.33
N GLY A 75 14.16 15.11 -11.40
CA GLY A 75 13.40 15.57 -12.57
C GLY A 75 13.45 14.64 -13.78
N LYS A 76 14.06 13.46 -13.68
CA LYS A 76 13.96 12.39 -14.69
C LYS A 76 13.06 11.28 -14.17
N GLU A 77 12.13 10.90 -15.03
CA GLU A 77 11.25 9.77 -14.79
C GLU A 77 12.02 8.46 -14.93
N PHE A 78 11.93 7.60 -13.92
CA PHE A 78 12.37 6.21 -13.98
C PHE A 78 11.16 5.30 -14.12
N LYS A 79 11.12 4.50 -15.19
CA LYS A 79 10.05 3.51 -15.39
C LYS A 79 10.44 2.23 -14.68
N ALA A 80 9.71 1.94 -13.60
CA ALA A 80 9.88 0.70 -12.85
C ALA A 80 8.87 -0.35 -13.32
N GLU A 81 9.29 -1.60 -13.30
CA GLU A 81 8.48 -2.73 -13.73
C GLU A 81 8.71 -3.92 -12.80
N VAL A 82 7.61 -4.59 -12.42
CA VAL A 82 7.64 -5.84 -11.66
C VAL A 82 6.73 -6.84 -12.34
N VAL A 83 7.25 -8.03 -12.61
CA VAL A 83 6.51 -9.15 -13.17
C VAL A 83 6.41 -10.24 -12.11
N LEU A 84 5.17 -10.64 -11.80
CA LEU A 84 4.86 -11.65 -10.80
C LEU A 84 4.16 -12.84 -11.46
N ASN A 85 4.52 -14.05 -11.05
CA ASN A 85 3.64 -15.20 -11.19
C ASN A 85 2.64 -15.15 -10.02
N ILE A 86 1.37 -14.96 -10.32
CA ILE A 86 0.29 -14.78 -9.36
C ILE A 86 -0.67 -15.98 -9.33
N GLY A 87 -0.47 -16.96 -10.22
CA GLY A 87 -1.33 -18.15 -10.35
C GLY A 87 -2.80 -17.78 -10.59
N ASP A 88 -3.68 -18.26 -9.73
CA ASP A 88 -5.14 -18.04 -9.84
C ASP A 88 -5.61 -16.73 -9.17
N LEU A 89 -4.70 -15.85 -8.73
CA LEU A 89 -5.05 -14.56 -8.13
C LEU A 89 -5.29 -13.51 -9.21
N ASN A 90 -6.11 -12.50 -8.88
CA ASN A 90 -6.27 -11.35 -9.75
C ASN A 90 -5.16 -10.32 -9.50
N ALA A 91 -4.68 -9.68 -10.56
CA ALA A 91 -3.65 -8.66 -10.45
C ALA A 91 -4.05 -7.50 -9.53
N GLU A 92 -5.34 -7.14 -9.49
CA GLU A 92 -5.88 -6.09 -8.61
C GLU A 92 -5.86 -6.45 -7.11
N GLU A 93 -5.72 -7.75 -6.78
CA GLU A 93 -5.65 -8.23 -5.40
C GLU A 93 -4.25 -8.16 -4.80
N ILE A 94 -3.27 -7.82 -5.62
CA ILE A 94 -1.86 -7.68 -5.22
C ILE A 94 -1.44 -6.23 -5.44
N GLY A 95 -1.06 -5.58 -4.35
CA GLY A 95 -0.41 -4.29 -4.41
C GLY A 95 1.11 -4.47 -4.53
N VAL A 96 1.73 -3.68 -5.37
CA VAL A 96 3.18 -3.59 -5.52
C VAL A 96 3.58 -2.15 -5.25
N GLU A 97 4.57 -1.93 -4.41
CA GLU A 97 5.09 -0.58 -4.15
C GLU A 97 6.61 -0.57 -3.95
N VAL A 98 7.22 0.53 -4.31
CA VAL A 98 8.60 0.83 -3.96
C VAL A 98 8.64 1.97 -2.95
N LEU A 99 9.53 1.82 -1.98
CA LEU A 99 9.71 2.73 -0.85
C LEU A 99 11.09 3.36 -0.93
N PHE A 100 11.14 4.66 -0.77
CA PHE A 100 12.38 5.42 -0.59
C PHE A 100 12.48 5.83 0.87
N ALA A 101 13.52 5.41 1.55
CA ALA A 101 13.74 5.68 2.96
C ALA A 101 15.09 6.32 3.22
N THR A 102 15.17 7.12 4.25
CA THR A 102 16.41 7.67 4.80
C THR A 102 16.64 7.11 6.19
N THR A 103 17.90 7.10 6.63
CA THR A 103 18.27 6.67 7.99
C THR A 103 18.62 7.88 8.84
N ASP A 104 18.06 8.00 10.03
CA ASP A 104 18.43 9.04 10.99
C ASP A 104 19.76 8.71 11.70
N LYS A 105 20.26 9.66 12.50
CA LYS A 105 21.50 9.48 13.30
C LYS A 105 21.44 8.33 14.30
N LYS A 106 20.25 7.81 14.60
CA LYS A 106 20.03 6.68 15.52
C LYS A 106 19.81 5.36 14.78
N GLY A 107 19.99 5.34 13.45
CA GLY A 107 19.78 4.15 12.61
C GLY A 107 18.31 3.83 12.32
N ARG A 108 17.37 4.71 12.63
CA ARG A 108 15.95 4.47 12.34
C ARG A 108 15.62 4.84 10.90
N LEU A 109 14.86 3.99 10.23
CA LEU A 109 14.38 4.22 8.88
C LEU A 109 13.16 5.14 8.88
N HIS A 110 13.19 6.13 7.99
CA HIS A 110 12.08 7.05 7.74
C HIS A 110 11.71 6.98 6.28
N ILE A 111 10.52 6.48 5.97
CA ILE A 111 9.98 6.45 4.61
C ILE A 111 9.68 7.88 4.18
N GLN A 112 10.32 8.31 3.11
CA GLN A 112 10.16 9.65 2.53
C GLN A 112 9.10 9.65 1.43
N GLU A 113 9.20 8.69 0.52
CA GLU A 113 8.35 8.59 -0.66
C GLU A 113 7.90 7.14 -0.88
N ARG A 114 6.73 7.01 -1.53
CA ARG A 114 6.15 5.72 -1.93
C ARG A 114 5.59 5.85 -3.32
N TYR A 115 5.91 4.89 -4.17
CA TYR A 115 5.33 4.78 -5.48
C TYR A 115 4.62 3.43 -5.60
N GLU A 116 3.31 3.48 -5.78
CA GLU A 116 2.51 2.28 -6.02
C GLU A 116 2.51 1.96 -7.51
N PHE A 117 2.67 0.69 -7.83
CA PHE A 117 2.60 0.19 -9.19
C PHE A 117 1.15 -0.07 -9.58
N THR A 118 0.83 0.14 -10.83
CA THR A 118 -0.45 -0.22 -11.43
C THR A 118 -0.32 -1.50 -12.26
N PRO A 119 -1.27 -2.43 -12.20
CA PRO A 119 -1.29 -3.56 -13.10
C PRO A 119 -1.48 -3.07 -14.54
N ALA A 120 -0.61 -3.52 -15.45
CA ALA A 120 -0.65 -3.16 -16.86
C ALA A 120 -1.15 -4.31 -17.73
N GLU A 121 -0.67 -5.53 -17.47
CA GLU A 121 -1.02 -6.72 -18.24
C GLU A 121 -1.14 -7.90 -17.26
N ALA A 122 -2.11 -8.79 -17.50
CA ALA A 122 -2.23 -10.04 -16.77
C ALA A 122 -2.75 -11.11 -17.72
N ALA A 123 -1.99 -12.19 -17.87
CA ALA A 123 -2.34 -13.35 -18.69
C ALA A 123 -1.66 -14.62 -18.14
N ASP A 124 -2.33 -15.74 -18.23
CA ASP A 124 -1.79 -17.08 -17.90
C ASP A 124 -1.13 -17.18 -16.52
N GLY A 125 -1.73 -16.52 -15.52
CA GLY A 125 -1.22 -16.52 -14.15
C GLY A 125 0.00 -15.61 -13.92
N VAL A 126 0.38 -14.81 -14.91
CA VAL A 126 1.46 -13.83 -14.81
C VAL A 126 0.88 -12.43 -14.91
N ALA A 127 1.31 -11.54 -14.02
CA ALA A 127 0.90 -10.14 -14.01
C ALA A 127 2.11 -9.21 -14.04
N LYS A 128 2.01 -8.17 -14.87
CA LYS A 128 2.99 -7.11 -15.01
C LYS A 128 2.47 -5.85 -14.35
N TYR A 129 3.29 -5.26 -13.50
CA TYR A 129 3.02 -4.02 -12.79
C TYR A 129 4.02 -2.96 -13.21
N VAL A 130 3.56 -1.74 -13.39
CA VAL A 130 4.40 -0.61 -13.83
C VAL A 130 4.21 0.59 -12.91
N ALA A 131 5.28 1.33 -12.70
CA ALA A 131 5.24 2.61 -12.00
C ALA A 131 6.18 3.61 -12.66
N SER A 132 5.79 4.88 -12.61
CA SER A 132 6.64 6.00 -12.96
C SER A 132 7.16 6.64 -11.68
N ILE A 133 8.48 6.60 -11.49
CA ILE A 133 9.16 7.11 -10.30
C ILE A 133 9.84 8.42 -10.67
N ASN A 134 9.43 9.50 -10.01
CA ASN A 134 10.00 10.81 -10.17
C ASN A 134 10.26 11.43 -8.79
N PRO A 135 11.45 11.23 -8.20
CA PRO A 135 11.74 11.75 -6.87
C PRO A 135 11.70 13.27 -6.81
N ASP A 136 11.00 13.80 -5.81
CA ASP A 136 10.86 15.24 -5.59
C ASP A 136 12.09 15.86 -4.94
N ARG A 137 12.96 15.05 -4.33
CA ARG A 137 14.12 15.51 -3.57
C ARG A 137 15.38 14.74 -3.91
N SER A 138 16.48 15.45 -4.03
CA SER A 138 17.81 14.84 -4.11
C SER A 138 18.24 14.30 -2.73
N GLY A 139 18.91 13.16 -2.73
CA GLY A 139 19.39 12.57 -1.49
C GLY A 139 19.91 11.15 -1.71
N LEU A 140 20.51 10.60 -0.65
CA LEU A 140 20.84 9.19 -0.59
C LEU A 140 19.68 8.44 0.05
N TYR A 141 19.04 7.55 -0.69
CA TYR A 141 17.92 6.76 -0.25
C TYR A 141 18.26 5.27 -0.20
N LEU A 142 17.72 4.60 0.79
CA LEU A 142 17.55 3.15 0.76
C LEU A 142 16.26 2.86 0.00
N VAL A 143 16.34 2.02 -1.01
CA VAL A 143 15.21 1.63 -1.85
C VAL A 143 14.83 0.20 -1.53
N ALA A 144 13.54 -0.05 -1.34
CA ALA A 144 13.01 -1.40 -1.12
C ALA A 144 11.67 -1.55 -1.82
N GLY A 145 11.49 -2.66 -2.52
CA GLY A 145 10.21 -3.06 -3.08
C GLY A 145 9.46 -4.01 -2.15
N ARG A 146 8.15 -3.97 -2.18
CA ARG A 146 7.32 -4.98 -1.52
C ARG A 146 6.03 -5.23 -2.26
N ILE A 147 5.53 -6.46 -2.12
CA ILE A 147 4.19 -6.86 -2.53
C ILE A 147 3.33 -7.07 -1.30
N TYR A 148 2.05 -6.77 -1.40
CA TYR A 148 1.09 -6.93 -0.31
C TYR A 148 -0.31 -7.27 -0.84
N ALA A 149 -1.12 -7.86 0.01
CA ALA A 149 -2.51 -8.14 -0.31
C ALA A 149 -3.33 -6.85 -0.37
N LYS A 150 -4.05 -6.62 -1.47
CA LYS A 150 -4.83 -5.40 -1.73
C LYS A 150 -6.31 -5.73 -1.88
N ASN A 151 -7.13 -5.00 -1.13
CA ASN A 151 -8.59 -5.07 -1.27
C ASN A 151 -9.18 -3.73 -0.82
N GLY A 152 -9.94 -3.07 -1.71
CA GLY A 152 -10.54 -1.76 -1.44
C GLY A 152 -11.63 -1.76 -0.35
N LYS A 153 -12.14 -2.95 0.03
CA LYS A 153 -13.10 -3.10 1.11
C LYS A 153 -12.45 -3.14 2.51
N LEU A 154 -11.13 -3.29 2.59
CA LEU A 154 -10.42 -3.20 3.87
C LEU A 154 -10.25 -1.75 4.30
N PRO A 155 -10.46 -1.42 5.60
CA PRO A 155 -10.27 -0.08 6.13
C PRO A 155 -8.83 0.41 6.00
N HIS A 156 -7.90 -0.50 6.16
CA HIS A 156 -6.48 -0.23 6.02
C HIS A 156 -5.76 -1.48 5.50
N ARG A 157 -4.72 -1.31 4.72
CA ARG A 157 -3.93 -2.44 4.20
C ARG A 157 -3.27 -3.30 5.28
N GLN A 158 -3.04 -2.75 6.48
CA GLN A 158 -2.52 -3.50 7.62
C GLN A 158 -3.56 -4.44 8.26
N ASP A 159 -4.83 -4.36 7.88
CA ASP A 159 -5.86 -5.29 8.37
C ASP A 159 -5.72 -6.70 7.79
N PHE A 160 -4.74 -6.88 6.89
CA PHE A 160 -4.37 -8.18 6.37
C PHE A 160 -2.86 -8.25 6.14
N GLU A 161 -2.20 -9.10 6.91
CA GLU A 161 -0.75 -9.11 7.16
C GLU A 161 0.12 -9.73 6.06
N LEU A 162 -0.46 -10.08 4.90
CA LEU A 162 0.32 -10.67 3.81
C LEU A 162 1.18 -9.61 3.13
N VAL A 163 2.47 -9.69 3.38
CA VAL A 163 3.49 -8.83 2.79
C VAL A 163 4.74 -9.66 2.47
N ARG A 164 5.40 -9.36 1.36
CA ARG A 164 6.69 -9.91 0.97
C ARG A 164 7.58 -8.81 0.40
N TRP A 165 8.82 -8.78 0.82
CA TRP A 165 9.83 -7.89 0.25
C TRP A 165 10.41 -8.46 -1.04
N LEU A 166 10.75 -7.57 -1.95
CA LEU A 166 11.37 -7.86 -3.25
C LEU A 166 12.88 -7.71 -3.16
#